data_b7ac6bcdac4ee8f5dd68af85b1261637
#
_entry.id   b7ac6bcdac4ee8f5dd68af85b1261637
#
_cell.length_a   1.000
_cell.length_b   1.000
_cell.length_c   1.000
_cell.angle_alpha   90.00
_cell.angle_beta   90.00
_cell.angle_gamma   90.00
#
_symmetry.space_group_name_H-M   'P 1'
#
loop_
_entity.id
_entity.type
_entity.pdbx_description
1 polymer ?
#
loop_
_entity_poly.entity_id
_entity_poly.type
_entity_poly.pdbx_seq_one_letter_code
_entity_poly.pdbx_strand_id
1 'polypeptide(L)'
;MPDPVDPIDPVEPTPTPPPITESTASATSTGLPSNVAAALACFPLIGGIIFYILEKRDGFVRFYAMQSIIFGGAWLLFNIVSRILFLILWSIPAIGGILVFFWGIIQALVHIAFLVVWIVATVKAFTGVRWDIPYIGPVARRQEGTV
;
A
#
# COMPACT_ATOMS: atom_id res chain seq x y z
N MET A 1 57.38 -32.11 28.46
CA MET A 1 57.42 -31.49 27.14
C MET A 1 55.96 -31.12 26.81
N PRO A 2 55.62 -29.86 26.67
CA PRO A 2 54.31 -29.49 26.20
C PRO A 2 54.24 -29.63 24.68
N ASP A 3 53.12 -30.16 24.18
CA ASP A 3 52.86 -30.37 22.76
C ASP A 3 52.84 -29.06 21.97
N PRO A 4 53.29 -29.08 20.69
CA PRO A 4 53.29 -27.91 19.85
C PRO A 4 51.84 -27.50 19.51
N VAL A 5 51.54 -26.24 19.76
CA VAL A 5 50.27 -25.59 19.39
C VAL A 5 50.19 -25.54 17.87
N ASP A 6 49.17 -26.21 17.30
CA ASP A 6 48.86 -26.14 15.88
C ASP A 6 48.59 -24.67 15.46
N PRO A 7 49.06 -24.24 14.29
CA PRO A 7 48.77 -22.91 13.76
C PRO A 7 47.25 -22.78 13.52
N ILE A 8 46.65 -21.76 14.09
CA ILE A 8 45.27 -21.39 13.86
C ILE A 8 45.14 -21.04 12.37
N ASP A 9 44.45 -21.89 11.64
CA ASP A 9 44.06 -21.59 10.26
C ASP A 9 43.32 -20.25 10.17
N PRO A 10 43.66 -19.40 9.17
CA PRO A 10 42.97 -18.14 8.98
C PRO A 10 41.49 -18.42 8.74
N VAL A 11 40.62 -17.92 9.61
CA VAL A 11 39.15 -17.98 9.45
C VAL A 11 38.82 -17.31 8.11
N GLU A 12 38.44 -18.12 7.12
CA GLU A 12 37.90 -17.62 5.86
C GLU A 12 36.72 -16.70 6.16
N PRO A 13 36.67 -15.48 5.64
CA PRO A 13 35.54 -14.62 5.84
C PRO A 13 34.29 -15.28 5.26
N THR A 14 33.33 -15.60 6.11
CA THR A 14 32.04 -16.12 5.74
C THR A 14 31.44 -15.20 4.64
N PRO A 15 31.07 -15.74 3.46
CA PRO A 15 30.51 -14.91 2.41
C PRO A 15 29.25 -14.24 2.94
N THR A 16 29.25 -12.92 2.93
CA THR A 16 28.09 -12.09 3.28
C THR A 16 26.94 -12.54 2.37
N PRO A 17 25.80 -12.97 2.92
CA PRO A 17 24.65 -13.33 2.09
C PRO A 17 24.30 -12.14 1.19
N PRO A 18 24.02 -12.36 -0.10
CA PRO A 18 23.65 -11.28 -1.00
C PRO A 18 22.42 -10.57 -0.44
N PRO A 19 22.28 -9.24 -0.64
CA PRO A 19 21.12 -8.49 -0.18
C PRO A 19 19.89 -9.18 -0.75
N ILE A 20 18.97 -9.56 0.14
CA ILE A 20 17.71 -10.19 -0.22
C ILE A 20 16.90 -9.12 -0.95
N THR A 21 17.07 -9.03 -2.26
CA THR A 21 16.11 -8.36 -3.12
C THR A 21 14.90 -9.27 -3.09
N GLU A 22 13.87 -8.94 -2.33
CA GLU A 22 12.58 -9.67 -2.25
C GLU A 22 11.84 -9.64 -3.60
N SER A 23 12.58 -9.51 -4.69
CA SER A 23 12.11 -9.39 -6.07
C SER A 23 12.13 -10.70 -6.84
N THR A 24 12.15 -11.85 -6.19
CA THR A 24 12.14 -13.12 -6.92
C THR A 24 10.88 -13.91 -6.64
N ALA A 25 9.93 -13.80 -7.58
CA ALA A 25 9.03 -14.87 -8.01
C ALA A 25 8.49 -15.79 -6.89
N SER A 26 7.88 -15.22 -5.85
CA SER A 26 6.88 -15.97 -5.12
C SER A 26 5.82 -16.37 -6.14
N ALA A 27 5.55 -17.68 -6.29
CA ALA A 27 4.51 -18.14 -7.18
C ALA A 27 3.17 -17.62 -6.67
N THR A 28 2.69 -16.53 -7.27
CA THR A 28 1.38 -15.97 -6.96
C THR A 28 0.31 -16.97 -7.36
N SER A 29 -0.81 -16.99 -6.65
CA SER A 29 -1.95 -17.83 -7.01
C SER A 29 -2.53 -17.47 -8.38
N THR A 30 -2.26 -16.26 -8.86
CA THR A 30 -2.73 -15.72 -10.15
C THR A 30 -1.80 -16.02 -11.33
N GLY A 31 -0.58 -16.55 -11.07
CA GLY A 31 0.43 -16.77 -12.09
C GLY A 31 1.12 -15.50 -12.62
N LEU A 32 0.78 -14.33 -12.08
CA LEU A 32 1.42 -13.06 -12.39
C LEU A 32 2.67 -12.85 -11.53
N PRO A 33 3.69 -12.12 -12.01
CA PRO A 33 4.77 -11.66 -11.13
C PRO A 33 4.23 -10.86 -9.94
N SER A 34 4.77 -11.08 -8.74
CA SER A 34 4.29 -10.46 -7.48
C SER A 34 4.15 -8.94 -7.57
N ASN A 35 5.13 -8.27 -8.17
CA ASN A 35 5.12 -6.82 -8.33
C ASN A 35 4.00 -6.33 -9.26
N VAL A 36 3.71 -7.06 -10.35
CA VAL A 36 2.62 -6.74 -11.27
C VAL A 36 1.27 -6.96 -10.60
N ALA A 37 1.09 -8.10 -9.92
CA ALA A 37 -0.12 -8.42 -9.17
C ALA A 37 -0.37 -7.38 -8.06
N ALA A 38 0.67 -6.97 -7.32
CA ALA A 38 0.57 -5.93 -6.30
C ALA A 38 0.22 -4.56 -6.88
N ALA A 39 0.79 -4.19 -8.03
CA ALA A 39 0.46 -2.93 -8.70
C ALA A 39 -1.01 -2.91 -9.18
N LEU A 40 -1.51 -4.02 -9.72
CA LEU A 40 -2.92 -4.17 -10.08
C LEU A 40 -3.84 -4.15 -8.84
N ALA A 41 -3.39 -4.74 -7.73
CA ALA A 41 -4.10 -4.70 -6.46
C ALA A 41 -4.21 -3.27 -5.89
N CYS A 42 -3.31 -2.34 -6.27
CA CYS A 42 -3.38 -0.94 -5.89
C CYS A 42 -4.53 -0.16 -6.53
N PHE A 43 -5.26 -0.74 -7.50
CA PHE A 43 -6.45 -0.07 -8.02
C PHE A 43 -7.49 0.08 -6.91
N PRO A 44 -7.89 1.32 -6.56
CA PRO A 44 -8.65 1.60 -5.34
C PRO A 44 -9.94 0.77 -5.25
N LEU A 45 -10.15 0.12 -4.13
CA LEU A 45 -11.27 -0.72 -3.76
C LEU A 45 -11.40 -1.98 -4.65
N ILE A 46 -11.64 -1.84 -5.95
CA ILE A 46 -11.95 -2.96 -6.86
C ILE A 46 -10.75 -3.89 -7.03
N GLY A 47 -9.59 -3.33 -7.38
CA GLY A 47 -8.36 -4.13 -7.53
C GLY A 47 -7.97 -4.77 -6.20
N GLY A 48 -8.04 -4.02 -5.10
CA GLY A 48 -7.77 -4.53 -3.76
C GLY A 48 -8.66 -5.73 -3.40
N ILE A 49 -9.97 -5.64 -3.59
CA ILE A 49 -10.90 -6.74 -3.27
C ILE A 49 -10.62 -7.95 -4.14
N ILE A 50 -10.47 -7.76 -5.46
CA ILE A 50 -10.22 -8.87 -6.39
C ILE A 50 -8.94 -9.61 -6.01
N PHE A 51 -7.83 -8.89 -5.86
CA PHE A 51 -6.54 -9.52 -5.57
C PHE A 51 -6.47 -10.07 -4.14
N TYR A 52 -7.17 -9.49 -3.17
CA TYR A 52 -7.27 -10.04 -1.83
C TYR A 52 -7.96 -11.41 -1.79
N ILE A 53 -8.96 -11.62 -2.66
CA ILE A 53 -9.69 -12.89 -2.77
C ILE A 53 -8.91 -13.92 -3.61
N LEU A 54 -8.32 -13.47 -4.72
CA LEU A 54 -7.61 -14.35 -5.66
C LEU A 54 -6.25 -14.78 -5.13
N GLU A 55 -5.53 -13.87 -4.46
CA GLU A 55 -4.18 -14.13 -3.99
C GLU A 55 -4.20 -14.61 -2.52
N LYS A 56 -3.82 -15.88 -2.34
CA LYS A 56 -3.78 -16.52 -1.00
C LYS A 56 -2.37 -16.83 -0.51
N ARG A 57 -1.38 -16.81 -1.41
CA ARG A 57 -0.03 -17.29 -1.14
C ARG A 57 0.97 -16.17 -0.97
N ASP A 58 0.81 -15.08 -1.70
CA ASP A 58 1.76 -13.98 -1.72
C ASP A 58 1.34 -12.87 -0.73
N GLY A 59 2.04 -12.80 0.40
CA GLY A 59 1.82 -11.78 1.43
C GLY A 59 2.09 -10.35 0.92
N PHE A 60 2.98 -10.18 -0.07
CA PHE A 60 3.25 -8.87 -0.66
C PHE A 60 2.04 -8.33 -1.43
N VAL A 61 1.43 -9.16 -2.28
CA VAL A 61 0.21 -8.80 -3.01
C VAL A 61 -0.97 -8.55 -2.06
N ARG A 62 -1.14 -9.42 -1.06
CA ARG A 62 -2.20 -9.27 -0.05
C ARG A 62 -2.06 -8.00 0.77
N PHE A 63 -0.82 -7.62 1.11
CA PHE A 63 -0.55 -6.37 1.80
C PHE A 63 -1.04 -5.16 0.99
N TYR A 64 -0.67 -5.06 -0.30
CA TYR A 64 -1.13 -3.98 -1.15
C TYR A 64 -2.63 -4.03 -1.44
N ALA A 65 -3.21 -5.22 -1.57
CA ALA A 65 -4.64 -5.40 -1.73
C ALA A 65 -5.41 -4.87 -0.51
N MET A 66 -5.00 -5.23 0.71
CA MET A 66 -5.62 -4.74 1.95
C MET A 66 -5.47 -3.22 2.10
N GLN A 67 -4.26 -2.70 1.84
CA GLN A 67 -4.01 -1.27 1.88
C GLN A 67 -4.90 -0.51 0.87
N SER A 68 -5.09 -1.05 -0.33
CA SER A 68 -5.96 -0.48 -1.37
C SER A 68 -7.44 -0.52 -1.00
N ILE A 69 -7.90 -1.57 -0.31
CA ILE A 69 -9.29 -1.65 0.19
C ILE A 69 -9.54 -0.55 1.22
N ILE A 70 -8.65 -0.42 2.21
CA ILE A 70 -8.79 0.60 3.27
C ILE A 70 -8.70 2.01 2.67
N PHE A 71 -7.73 2.24 1.80
CA PHE A 71 -7.53 3.52 1.13
C PHE A 71 -8.72 3.89 0.24
N GLY A 72 -9.19 2.96 -0.59
CA GLY A 72 -10.36 3.15 -1.45
C GLY A 72 -11.66 3.32 -0.66
N GLY A 73 -11.81 2.58 0.46
CA GLY A 73 -12.93 2.74 1.38
C GLY A 73 -12.95 4.10 2.05
N ALA A 74 -11.81 4.59 2.51
CA ALA A 74 -11.68 5.94 3.07
C ALA A 74 -12.01 7.02 2.03
N TRP A 75 -11.53 6.86 0.80
CA TRP A 75 -11.85 7.76 -0.31
C TRP A 75 -13.35 7.77 -0.64
N LEU A 76 -13.98 6.59 -0.69
CA LEU A 76 -15.42 6.48 -0.93
C LEU A 76 -16.22 7.16 0.19
N LEU A 77 -15.89 6.89 1.45
CA LEU A 77 -16.53 7.52 2.60
C LEU A 77 -16.38 9.04 2.57
N PHE A 78 -15.17 9.53 2.29
CA PHE A 78 -14.93 10.97 2.12
C PHE A 78 -15.83 11.58 1.04
N ASN A 79 -15.99 10.91 -0.12
CA ASN A 79 -16.85 11.41 -1.19
C ASN A 79 -18.34 11.43 -0.79
N ILE A 80 -18.82 10.40 -0.08
CA ILE A 80 -20.22 10.36 0.41
C ILE A 80 -20.45 11.52 1.38
N VAL A 81 -19.59 11.70 2.39
CA VAL A 81 -19.70 12.79 3.37
C VAL A 81 -19.62 14.15 2.67
N SER A 82 -18.69 14.30 1.72
CA SER A 82 -18.54 15.52 0.92
C SER A 82 -19.80 15.87 0.12
N ARG A 83 -20.49 14.88 -0.42
CA ARG A 83 -21.76 15.10 -1.15
C ARG A 83 -22.85 15.60 -0.21
N ILE A 84 -22.98 15.00 0.96
CA ILE A 84 -23.95 15.45 1.97
C ILE A 84 -23.63 16.89 2.38
N LEU A 85 -22.38 17.18 2.69
CA LEU A 85 -21.95 18.53 3.08
C LEU A 85 -22.20 19.55 1.96
N PHE A 86 -21.90 19.19 0.72
CA PHE A 86 -22.18 20.03 -0.45
C PHE A 86 -23.66 20.41 -0.53
N LEU A 87 -24.58 19.45 -0.37
CA LEU A 87 -26.01 19.70 -0.40
C LEU A 87 -26.46 20.62 0.73
N ILE A 88 -25.92 20.43 1.95
CA ILE A 88 -26.20 21.29 3.10
C ILE A 88 -25.73 22.72 2.84
N LEU A 89 -24.48 22.88 2.40
CA LEU A 89 -23.93 24.21 2.12
C LEU A 89 -24.68 24.93 1.00
N TRP A 90 -25.06 24.20 -0.06
CA TRP A 90 -25.81 24.75 -1.18
C TRP A 90 -27.19 25.25 -0.79
N SER A 91 -27.82 24.63 0.22
CA SER A 91 -29.16 25.00 0.69
C SER A 91 -29.20 26.32 1.49
N ILE A 92 -28.05 26.91 1.83
CA ILE A 92 -27.99 28.14 2.62
C ILE A 92 -28.20 29.36 1.69
N PRO A 93 -29.29 30.14 1.86
CA PRO A 93 -29.54 31.31 1.02
C PRO A 93 -28.43 32.36 1.17
N ALA A 94 -28.17 33.11 0.12
CA ALA A 94 -27.21 34.22 0.01
C ALA A 94 -25.73 33.83 0.10
N ILE A 95 -25.29 32.92 0.99
CA ILE A 95 -23.87 32.59 1.20
C ILE A 95 -23.50 31.20 0.74
N GLY A 96 -24.48 30.33 0.42
CA GLY A 96 -24.23 28.92 0.09
C GLY A 96 -23.28 28.74 -1.09
N GLY A 97 -23.40 29.54 -2.14
CA GLY A 97 -22.50 29.50 -3.30
C GLY A 97 -21.04 29.79 -2.93
N ILE A 98 -20.79 30.74 -2.03
CA ILE A 98 -19.45 31.07 -1.56
C ILE A 98 -18.88 29.90 -0.75
N LEU A 99 -19.67 29.33 0.14
CA LEU A 99 -19.22 28.19 0.97
C LEU A 99 -18.91 26.97 0.12
N VAL A 100 -19.75 26.66 -0.87
CA VAL A 100 -19.53 25.59 -1.84
C VAL A 100 -18.26 25.80 -2.67
N PHE A 101 -17.99 27.02 -3.07
CA PHE A 101 -16.76 27.36 -3.80
C PHE A 101 -15.51 27.03 -2.96
N PHE A 102 -15.44 27.48 -1.70
CA PHE A 102 -14.34 27.17 -0.82
C PHE A 102 -14.25 25.67 -0.49
N TRP A 103 -15.38 25.00 -0.29
CA TRP A 103 -15.43 23.56 -0.10
C TRP A 103 -14.89 22.82 -1.32
N GLY A 104 -15.20 23.29 -2.54
CA GLY A 104 -14.69 22.74 -3.79
C GLY A 104 -13.17 22.80 -3.88
N ILE A 105 -12.57 23.88 -3.42
CA ILE A 105 -11.09 23.99 -3.36
C ILE A 105 -10.51 22.94 -2.41
N ILE A 106 -11.08 22.81 -1.20
CA ILE A 106 -10.63 21.80 -0.23
C ILE A 106 -10.75 20.41 -0.83
N GLN A 107 -11.88 20.11 -1.46
CA GLN A 107 -12.12 18.82 -2.09
C GLN A 107 -11.13 18.54 -3.22
N ALA A 108 -10.81 19.52 -4.05
CA ALA A 108 -9.81 19.39 -5.10
C ALA A 108 -8.41 19.07 -4.53
N LEU A 109 -7.99 19.76 -3.47
CA LEU A 109 -6.72 19.50 -2.79
C LEU A 109 -6.66 18.09 -2.21
N VAL A 110 -7.74 17.64 -1.56
CA VAL A 110 -7.83 16.28 -1.03
C VAL A 110 -7.74 15.25 -2.15
N HIS A 111 -8.43 15.44 -3.28
CA HIS A 111 -8.34 14.52 -4.41
C HIS A 111 -6.93 14.46 -5.03
N ILE A 112 -6.25 15.61 -5.13
CA ILE A 112 -4.86 15.65 -5.58
C ILE A 112 -3.96 14.87 -4.61
N ALA A 113 -4.12 15.05 -3.29
CA ALA A 113 -3.37 14.31 -2.31
C ALA A 113 -3.61 12.78 -2.41
N PHE A 114 -4.86 12.37 -2.58
CA PHE A 114 -5.20 10.96 -2.81
C PHE A 114 -4.57 10.42 -4.09
N LEU A 115 -4.60 11.17 -5.18
CA LEU A 115 -3.99 10.79 -6.45
C LEU A 115 -2.48 10.59 -6.31
N VAL A 116 -1.80 11.53 -5.64
CA VAL A 116 -0.34 11.43 -5.40
C VAL A 116 -0.01 10.19 -4.58
N VAL A 117 -0.72 9.95 -3.48
CA VAL A 117 -0.50 8.76 -2.65
C VAL A 117 -0.76 7.48 -3.46
N TRP A 118 -1.81 7.43 -4.25
CA TRP A 118 -2.13 6.30 -5.11
C TRP A 118 -1.03 6.01 -6.13
N ILE A 119 -0.54 7.05 -6.83
CA ILE A 119 0.56 6.90 -7.81
C ILE A 119 1.81 6.37 -7.10
N VAL A 120 2.19 6.95 -5.96
CA VAL A 120 3.36 6.50 -5.20
C VAL A 120 3.20 5.06 -4.75
N ALA A 121 2.04 4.67 -4.22
CA ALA A 121 1.77 3.30 -3.81
C ALA A 121 1.90 2.32 -4.99
N THR A 122 1.31 2.67 -6.15
CA THR A 122 1.36 1.85 -7.37
C THR A 122 2.79 1.68 -7.89
N VAL A 123 3.57 2.77 -7.93
CA VAL A 123 4.98 2.72 -8.35
C VAL A 123 5.80 1.87 -7.38
N LYS A 124 5.60 2.03 -6.07
CA LYS A 124 6.28 1.22 -5.05
C LYS A 124 5.92 -0.26 -5.15
N ALA A 125 4.65 -0.58 -5.36
CA ALA A 125 4.21 -1.95 -5.60
C ALA A 125 4.89 -2.55 -6.85
N PHE A 126 4.92 -1.80 -7.94
CA PHE A 126 5.54 -2.24 -9.20
C PHE A 126 7.05 -2.45 -9.06
N THR A 127 7.72 -1.64 -8.25
CA THR A 127 9.17 -1.79 -7.97
C THR A 127 9.49 -2.88 -6.94
N GLY A 128 8.49 -3.61 -6.43
CA GLY A 128 8.68 -4.68 -5.45
C GLY A 128 9.03 -4.21 -4.03
N VAL A 129 8.86 -2.93 -3.73
CA VAL A 129 9.17 -2.34 -2.43
C VAL A 129 7.92 -2.26 -1.58
N ARG A 130 7.92 -2.85 -0.37
CA ARG A 130 6.83 -2.63 0.61
C ARG A 130 6.87 -1.18 1.11
N TRP A 131 5.85 -0.43 0.77
CA TRP A 131 5.68 0.94 1.21
C TRP A 131 4.35 1.10 1.94
N ASP A 132 4.45 1.50 3.21
CA ASP A 132 3.26 1.74 4.02
C ASP A 132 2.71 3.15 3.75
N ILE A 133 1.44 3.24 3.39
CA ILE A 133 0.74 4.52 3.42
C ILE A 133 0.69 4.97 4.90
N PRO A 134 1.10 6.20 5.23
CA PRO A 134 1.01 6.72 6.59
C PRO A 134 -0.39 6.50 7.17
N TYR A 135 -0.47 6.01 8.41
CA TYR A 135 -1.68 5.65 9.16
C TYR A 135 -2.43 4.38 8.68
N ILE A 136 -2.38 4.03 7.39
CA ILE A 136 -3.09 2.87 6.82
C ILE A 136 -2.23 1.60 6.87
N GLY A 137 -0.94 1.73 6.60
CA GLY A 137 -0.01 0.60 6.57
C GLY A 137 0.02 -0.24 7.85
N PRO A 138 0.06 0.36 9.06
CA PRO A 138 0.01 -0.39 10.30
C PRO A 138 -1.29 -1.18 10.50
N VAL A 139 -2.42 -0.66 10.02
CA VAL A 139 -3.72 -1.36 10.08
C VAL A 139 -3.74 -2.55 9.12
N ALA A 140 -3.23 -2.37 7.90
CA ALA A 140 -3.14 -3.44 6.91
C ALA A 140 -2.25 -4.59 7.41
N ARG A 141 -1.12 -4.31 8.05
CA ARG A 141 -0.23 -5.33 8.63
C ARG A 141 -0.87 -6.13 9.76
N ARG A 142 -1.70 -5.51 10.60
CA ARG A 142 -2.41 -6.23 11.67
C ARG A 142 -3.39 -7.26 11.13
N GLN A 143 -3.98 -7.00 9.99
CA GLN A 143 -4.91 -7.90 9.32
C GLN A 143 -4.19 -9.06 8.61
N GLU A 144 -2.95 -8.84 8.15
CA GLU A 144 -2.12 -9.87 7.51
C GLU A 144 -1.66 -10.93 8.52
N GLY A 145 -1.41 -10.56 9.79
CA GLY A 145 -0.93 -11.45 10.85
C GLY A 145 -2.02 -12.26 11.56
N THR A 146 -3.30 -12.16 11.15
CA THR A 146 -4.43 -12.83 11.84
C THR A 146 -4.95 -14.07 11.08
N VAL A 147 -4.20 -14.57 10.09
CA VAL A 147 -4.57 -15.76 9.30
C VAL A 147 -3.51 -16.82 9.40
#